data_fe47007b3672b0e2cafef7479892bb67
#
_entry.id   fe47007b3672b0e2cafef7479892bb67
#
_cell.length_a   1.000
_cell.length_b   1.000
_cell.length_c   1.000
_cell.angle_alpha   90.00
_cell.angle_beta   90.00
_cell.angle_gamma   90.00
#
_symmetry.space_group_name_H-M   'P 1'
#
loop_
_entity.id
_entity.type
_entity.pdbx_description
1 polymer ?
#
loop_
_entity_poly.entity_id
_entity_poly.type
_entity_poly.pdbx_seq_one_letter_code
_entity_poly.pdbx_strand_id
1 'polypeptide(L)'
;MASLKVDKMNHYIMKELSLILRDEVKDPALRMCTVTSVSCTNDMSVAKVYVTFMKNQGKGLQALDRCKGFIRSQLARRLKIRKCPELIFKVDESLEYGNRIEELIKNLHLSLIHI
;
A
#
# COMPACT_ATOMS: atom_id res chain seq x y z
N MET A 1 3.71 -14.40 -16.12
CA MET A 1 2.35 -14.44 -15.55
C MET A 1 2.39 -15.03 -14.15
N ALA A 2 1.79 -14.33 -13.17
CA ALA A 2 1.78 -14.87 -11.81
C ALA A 2 0.88 -16.11 -11.75
N SER A 3 1.27 -17.09 -10.93
CA SER A 3 0.45 -18.28 -10.74
C SER A 3 -0.81 -17.94 -9.93
N LEU A 4 -1.82 -18.78 -10.04
CA LEU A 4 -3.05 -18.61 -9.25
C LEU A 4 -2.75 -18.59 -7.75
N LYS A 5 -1.78 -19.35 -7.32
CA LYS A 5 -1.34 -19.38 -5.92
C LYS A 5 -0.78 -18.03 -5.48
N VAL A 6 0.03 -17.40 -6.34
CA VAL A 6 0.59 -16.08 -6.06
C VAL A 6 -0.52 -15.04 -6.02
N ASP A 7 -1.48 -15.10 -6.96
CA ASP A 7 -2.60 -14.17 -7.00
C ASP A 7 -3.45 -14.25 -5.72
N LYS A 8 -3.72 -15.46 -5.26
CA LYS A 8 -4.47 -15.65 -4.00
C LYS A 8 -3.69 -15.09 -2.82
N MET A 9 -2.38 -15.30 -2.80
CA MET A 9 -1.53 -14.76 -1.73
C MET A 9 -1.51 -13.24 -1.76
N ASN A 10 -1.46 -12.64 -2.94
CA ASN A 10 -1.50 -11.19 -3.08
C ASN A 10 -2.77 -10.62 -2.45
N HIS A 11 -3.92 -11.20 -2.73
CA HIS A 11 -5.19 -10.78 -2.14
C HIS A 11 -5.22 -10.95 -0.64
N TYR A 12 -4.72 -12.08 -0.18
CA TYR A 12 -4.70 -12.40 1.24
C TYR A 12 -3.84 -11.39 2.01
N ILE A 13 -2.63 -11.14 1.48
CA ILE A 13 -1.70 -10.18 2.09
C ILE A 13 -2.32 -8.79 2.10
N MET A 14 -2.92 -8.37 0.98
CA MET A 14 -3.55 -7.06 0.89
C MET A 14 -4.62 -6.87 1.95
N LYS A 15 -5.49 -7.85 2.10
CA LYS A 15 -6.57 -7.81 3.09
C LYS A 15 -6.02 -7.72 4.51
N GLU A 16 -5.07 -8.60 4.83
CA GLU A 16 -4.53 -8.64 6.19
C GLU A 16 -3.71 -7.40 6.52
N LEU A 17 -2.93 -6.89 5.55
CA LEU A 17 -2.17 -5.65 5.75
C LEU A 17 -3.09 -4.47 6.00
N SER A 18 -4.19 -4.39 5.28
CA SER A 18 -5.16 -3.31 5.47
C SER A 18 -5.72 -3.34 6.90
N LEU A 19 -6.02 -4.54 7.41
CA LEU A 19 -6.51 -4.69 8.76
C LEU A 19 -5.44 -4.36 9.80
N ILE A 20 -4.19 -4.78 9.56
CA ILE A 20 -3.08 -4.48 10.46
C ILE A 20 -2.85 -2.98 10.56
N LEU A 21 -2.82 -2.30 9.44
CA LEU A 21 -2.60 -0.85 9.40
C LEU A 21 -3.74 -0.10 10.10
N ARG A 22 -4.95 -0.59 9.97
CA ARG A 22 -6.10 0.04 10.59
C ARG A 22 -6.18 -0.23 12.10
N ASP A 23 -6.00 -1.49 12.51
CA ASP A 23 -6.31 -1.92 13.86
C ASP A 23 -5.11 -2.10 14.78
N GLU A 24 -3.96 -2.47 14.23
CA GLU A 24 -2.80 -2.85 15.05
C GLU A 24 -1.72 -1.77 15.10
N VAL A 25 -1.58 -0.99 14.05
CA VAL A 25 -0.58 0.07 14.00
C VAL A 25 -1.20 1.36 14.55
N LYS A 26 -0.57 1.92 15.58
CA LYS A 26 -1.10 3.11 16.25
C LYS A 26 -0.35 4.38 15.87
N ASP A 27 0.39 4.37 14.79
CA ASP A 27 1.11 5.54 14.31
C ASP A 27 0.13 6.47 13.59
N PRO A 28 -0.04 7.72 14.04
CA PRO A 28 -0.98 8.65 13.41
C PRO A 28 -0.67 8.89 11.93
N ALA A 29 0.59 8.81 11.52
CA ALA A 29 0.98 9.00 10.12
C ALA A 29 0.42 7.92 9.20
N LEU A 30 0.01 6.76 9.75
CA LEU A 30 -0.50 5.65 8.97
C LEU A 30 -2.02 5.54 8.97
N ARG A 31 -2.72 6.44 9.66
CA ARG A 31 -4.19 6.42 9.69
C ARG A 31 -4.80 6.67 8.32
N MET A 32 -4.13 7.44 7.49
CA MET A 32 -4.60 7.78 6.15
C MET A 32 -3.88 6.98 5.06
N CYS A 33 -3.21 5.90 5.47
CA CYS A 33 -2.51 5.02 4.54
C CYS A 33 -3.47 3.94 4.04
N THR A 34 -3.52 3.77 2.73
CA THR A 34 -4.35 2.74 2.11
C THR A 34 -3.48 1.84 1.25
N VAL A 35 -3.62 0.52 1.42
CA VAL A 35 -2.96 -0.45 0.55
C VAL A 35 -3.77 -0.58 -0.73
N THR A 36 -3.16 -0.27 -1.87
CA THR A 36 -3.86 -0.32 -3.15
C THR A 36 -3.63 -1.63 -3.89
N SER A 37 -2.45 -2.21 -3.75
CA SER A 37 -2.17 -3.52 -4.35
C SER A 37 -0.97 -4.16 -3.69
N VAL A 38 -0.85 -5.47 -3.89
CA VAL A 38 0.28 -6.26 -3.42
C VAL A 38 0.73 -7.15 -4.58
N SER A 39 2.03 -7.22 -4.79
CA SER A 39 2.62 -8.07 -5.82
C SER A 39 3.76 -8.88 -5.21
N CYS A 40 3.53 -10.18 -5.05
CA CYS A 40 4.55 -11.10 -4.57
C CYS A 40 5.38 -11.62 -5.74
N THR A 41 6.64 -11.92 -5.47
CA THR A 41 7.47 -12.65 -6.42
C THR A 41 6.98 -14.10 -6.53
N ASN A 42 7.37 -14.79 -7.61
CA ASN A 42 6.90 -16.16 -7.85
C ASN A 42 7.32 -17.12 -6.73
N ASP A 43 8.47 -16.89 -6.13
CA ASP A 43 8.95 -17.71 -5.01
C ASP A 43 8.43 -17.21 -3.66
N MET A 44 7.62 -16.15 -3.66
CA MET A 44 7.04 -15.56 -2.47
C MET A 44 8.05 -15.07 -1.43
N SER A 45 9.26 -14.73 -1.87
CA SER A 45 10.29 -14.22 -0.98
C SER A 45 10.15 -12.72 -0.73
N VAL A 46 9.53 -11.99 -1.67
CA VAL A 46 9.36 -10.55 -1.59
C VAL A 46 7.93 -10.19 -1.96
N ALA A 47 7.34 -9.30 -1.21
CA ALA A 47 6.02 -8.73 -1.50
C ALA A 47 6.16 -7.22 -1.65
N LYS A 48 5.89 -6.72 -2.84
CA LYS A 48 5.82 -5.27 -3.09
C LYS A 48 4.44 -4.79 -2.71
N VAL A 49 4.37 -3.90 -1.75
CA VAL A 49 3.11 -3.36 -1.24
C VAL A 49 2.98 -1.92 -1.71
N TYR A 50 1.97 -1.68 -2.53
CA TYR A 50 1.71 -0.33 -3.04
C TYR A 50 0.68 0.34 -2.15
N VAL A 51 0.99 1.56 -1.74
CA VAL A 51 0.19 2.32 -0.78
C VAL A 51 -0.05 3.73 -1.30
N THR A 52 -1.12 4.34 -0.80
CA THR A 52 -1.39 5.76 -1.00
C THR A 52 -1.60 6.43 0.34
N PHE A 53 -1.31 7.73 0.39
CA PHE A 53 -1.53 8.54 1.59
C PHE A 53 -2.35 9.77 1.21
N MET A 54 -3.31 10.11 2.05
CA MET A 54 -4.11 11.31 1.81
C MET A 54 -3.32 12.57 2.14
N LYS A 55 -2.42 12.50 3.13
CA LYS A 55 -1.60 13.64 3.56
C LYS A 55 -0.22 13.15 3.99
N ASN A 56 0.78 14.01 3.83
CA ASN A 56 2.13 13.78 4.36
C ASN A 56 2.72 12.43 3.96
N GLN A 57 2.79 12.20 2.64
CA GLN A 57 3.33 10.97 2.09
C GLN A 57 4.71 10.63 2.65
N GLY A 58 5.60 11.63 2.77
CA GLY A 58 6.94 11.40 3.30
C GLY A 58 6.92 10.88 4.72
N LYS A 59 6.10 11.47 5.59
CA LYS A 59 5.95 10.99 6.96
C LYS A 59 5.35 9.61 7.02
N GLY A 60 4.39 9.33 6.12
CA GLY A 60 3.78 8.01 6.04
C GLY A 60 4.77 6.93 5.65
N LEU A 61 5.62 7.20 4.67
CA LEU A 61 6.65 6.26 4.25
C LEU A 61 7.66 6.00 5.36
N GLN A 62 8.06 7.05 6.08
CA GLN A 62 8.95 6.90 7.24
C GLN A 62 8.30 6.06 8.33
N ALA A 63 7.01 6.27 8.58
CA ALA A 63 6.27 5.49 9.57
C ALA A 63 6.17 4.02 9.18
N LEU A 64 5.93 3.74 7.90
CA LEU A 64 5.93 2.37 7.40
C LEU A 64 7.28 1.70 7.61
N ASP A 65 8.36 2.43 7.35
CA ASP A 65 9.71 1.91 7.54
C ASP A 65 9.97 1.58 9.01
N ARG A 66 9.55 2.48 9.92
CA ARG A 66 9.70 2.24 11.37
C ARG A 66 8.89 1.04 11.84
N CYS A 67 7.69 0.86 11.29
CA CYS A 67 6.76 -0.19 11.73
C CYS A 67 6.89 -1.48 10.92
N LYS A 68 7.79 -1.52 9.95
CA LYS A 68 7.92 -2.63 9.01
C LYS A 68 8.08 -3.98 9.70
N GLY A 69 8.96 -4.05 10.70
CA GLY A 69 9.20 -5.29 11.44
C GLY A 69 7.95 -5.75 12.18
N PHE A 70 7.25 -4.82 12.83
CA PHE A 70 6.02 -5.13 13.53
C PHE A 70 4.93 -5.59 12.55
N ILE A 71 4.78 -4.90 11.45
CA ILE A 71 3.79 -5.24 10.43
C ILE A 71 4.05 -6.64 9.88
N ARG A 72 5.31 -6.93 9.56
CA ARG A 72 5.70 -8.25 9.05
C ARG A 72 5.42 -9.35 10.06
N SER A 73 5.71 -9.10 11.33
CA SER A 73 5.45 -10.04 12.41
C SER A 73 3.96 -10.35 12.54
N GLN A 74 3.12 -9.32 12.50
CA GLN A 74 1.67 -9.49 12.57
C GLN A 74 1.15 -10.23 11.35
N LEU A 75 1.68 -9.92 10.18
CA LEU A 75 1.27 -10.57 8.94
C LEU A 75 1.61 -12.07 8.98
N ALA A 76 2.80 -12.41 9.46
CA ALA A 76 3.21 -13.81 9.56
C ALA A 76 2.26 -14.60 10.46
N ARG A 77 1.82 -14.00 11.56
CA ARG A 77 0.86 -14.63 12.46
C ARG A 77 -0.48 -14.87 11.78
N ARG A 78 -0.97 -13.85 11.06
CA ARG A 78 -2.29 -13.92 10.42
C ARG A 78 -2.31 -14.91 9.27
N LEU A 79 -1.23 -14.99 8.50
CA LEU A 79 -1.12 -15.90 7.37
C LEU A 79 -0.77 -17.31 7.79
N LYS A 80 -0.30 -17.51 9.01
CA LYS A 80 0.13 -18.81 9.53
C LYS A 80 1.15 -19.48 8.63
N ILE A 81 2.10 -18.68 8.13
CA ILE A 81 3.15 -19.18 7.24
C ILE A 81 4.49 -19.18 7.97
N ARG A 82 5.35 -20.10 7.57
CA ARG A 82 6.66 -20.27 8.17
C ARG A 82 7.55 -19.06 7.94
N LYS A 83 7.54 -18.57 6.71
CA LYS A 83 8.40 -17.47 6.29
C LYS A 83 7.55 -16.42 5.60
N CYS A 84 7.43 -15.27 6.24
CA CYS A 84 6.73 -14.15 5.65
C CYS A 84 7.60 -13.48 4.59
N PRO A 85 7.05 -13.13 3.43
CA PRO A 85 7.81 -12.38 2.43
C PRO A 85 8.36 -11.09 3.01
N GLU A 86 9.51 -10.67 2.50
CA GLU A 86 10.02 -9.34 2.82
C GLU A 86 9.07 -8.30 2.23
N LEU A 87 8.67 -7.33 3.04
CA LEU A 87 7.75 -6.28 2.60
C LEU A 87 8.53 -5.10 2.06
N ILE A 88 8.20 -4.68 0.85
CA ILE A 88 8.74 -3.47 0.24
C ILE A 88 7.57 -2.53 -0.03
N PHE A 89 7.53 -1.42 0.69
CA PHE A 89 6.46 -0.44 0.54
C PHE A 89 6.82 0.57 -0.53
N LYS A 90 5.90 0.79 -1.45
CA LYS A 90 6.06 1.76 -2.52
C LYS A 90 4.78 2.57 -2.66
N VAL A 91 4.92 3.84 -3.03
CA VAL A 91 3.77 4.66 -3.34
C VAL A 91 3.18 4.23 -4.67
N ASP A 92 1.87 4.12 -4.73
CA ASP A 92 1.17 3.80 -5.97
C ASP A 92 1.15 5.02 -6.88
N GLU A 93 2.13 5.10 -7.74
CA GLU A 93 2.29 6.23 -8.66
C GLU A 93 1.16 6.32 -9.67
N SER A 94 0.58 5.19 -10.04
CA SER A 94 -0.51 5.19 -11.01
C SER A 94 -1.74 5.90 -10.46
N LEU A 95 -2.05 5.70 -9.19
CA LEU A 95 -3.17 6.40 -8.56
C LEU A 95 -2.86 7.88 -8.35
N GLU A 96 -1.63 8.17 -7.93
CA GLU A 96 -1.19 9.56 -7.77
C GLU A 96 -1.21 10.29 -9.11
N TYR A 97 -0.75 9.62 -10.16
CA TYR A 97 -0.77 10.18 -11.50
C TYR A 97 -2.21 10.44 -11.96
N GLY A 98 -3.12 9.50 -11.70
CA GLY A 98 -4.53 9.67 -12.02
C GLY A 98 -5.14 10.86 -11.30
N ASN A 99 -4.85 10.99 -10.02
CA ASN A 99 -5.33 12.13 -9.23
C ASN A 99 -4.78 13.45 -9.75
N ARG A 100 -3.51 13.46 -10.16
CA ARG A 100 -2.88 14.64 -10.71
C ARG A 100 -3.51 15.04 -12.04
N ILE A 101 -3.83 14.06 -12.88
CA ILE A 101 -4.50 14.33 -14.16
C ILE A 101 -5.90 14.90 -13.91
N GLU A 102 -6.64 14.31 -12.99
CA GLU A 102 -7.97 14.81 -12.62
C GLU A 102 -7.90 16.25 -12.13
N GLU A 103 -6.92 16.54 -11.30
CA GLU A 103 -6.72 17.88 -10.76
C GLU A 103 -6.37 18.87 -11.88
N LEU A 104 -5.50 18.47 -12.80
CA LEU A 104 -5.16 19.31 -13.95
C LEU A 104 -6.37 19.55 -14.85
N ILE A 105 -7.13 18.52 -15.13
CA ILE A 105 -8.36 18.64 -15.92
C ILE A 105 -9.35 19.56 -15.23
N LYS A 106 -9.51 19.39 -13.93
CA LYS A 106 -10.40 20.21 -13.14
C LYS A 106 -9.99 21.68 -13.17
N ASN A 107 -8.70 21.94 -13.03
CA ASN A 107 -8.16 23.29 -13.11
C ASN A 107 -8.34 23.90 -14.49
N LEU A 108 -8.08 23.13 -15.54
CA LEU A 108 -8.31 23.56 -16.91
C LEU A 108 -9.78 23.87 -17.17
N HIS A 109 -10.65 23.01 -16.68
CA HIS A 109 -12.10 23.19 -16.81
C HIS A 109 -12.57 24.46 -16.12
N LEU A 110 -12.10 24.69 -14.90
CA LEU A 110 -12.40 25.90 -14.16
C LEU A 110 -11.86 27.14 -14.89
N SER A 111 -10.64 27.02 -15.43
CA SER A 111 -10.02 28.08 -16.19
C SER A 111 -10.85 28.43 -17.45
N LEU A 112 -11.31 27.40 -18.15
CA LEU A 112 -12.14 27.58 -19.32
C LEU A 112 -13.51 28.17 -18.99
N ILE A 113 -14.09 27.74 -17.87
CA ILE A 113 -15.40 28.26 -17.42
C ILE A 113 -15.27 29.70 -16.99
N HIS A 114 -14.16 30.07 -16.38
CA HIS A 114 -13.95 31.42 -15.89
C HIS A 114 -13.38 32.37 -16.94
N ILE A 115 -13.06 31.83 -18.09
CA ILE A 115 -12.66 32.63 -19.25
C ILE A 115 -13.92 32.98 -20.02
#